data_38c6a4984efaf8fd8e803a7714977925
#
_entry.id   38c6a4984efaf8fd8e803a7714977925
#
_cell.length_a   1.000
_cell.length_b   1.000
_cell.length_c   1.000
_cell.angle_alpha   90.00
_cell.angle_beta   90.00
_cell.angle_gamma   90.00
#
_symmetry.space_group_name_H-M   'P 1'
#
loop_
_entity.id
_entity.type
_entity.pdbx_description
1 polymer ?
#
loop_
_entity_poly.entity_id
_entity_poly.type
_entity_poly.pdbx_seq_one_letter_code
_entity_poly.pdbx_strand_id
1 'polypeptide(L)'
;MMIVDTLHILKDGYNFDRGFQGWVWIRGQENDRYRTSPESVKLPCKPEKLRDVSTVVQHIRNNWGRRFEEDWMPAKTAIEATRRLEENRGCRFFLYVDFFDPHEPWGPPRWYVEMYDPGYEGEEVIYPAYGPCEYLSRGELEHCRALYAAEAALVDRWVGYLLERVEELGLYEDTVIIFTSDHGFYLGEHGLVGKSIVMGGYHGYTPLYEEVAHVLLIVRPPDSVEWSVRTVSELVQPPDIAATILDLAGMKCDWCQGRSLLPLMRGEEREGRRLAISTPPLVKGPRGGLRPTITAGRWSLVLASQETPPLEDVTYTMVVDGVPRVLKPFGRMETELYDLERDPRQERNVLEKNVDVARELHRAFIQELRRLGTPEDVIRPWLRCKSL
;
A
#
# COMPACT_ATOMS: atom_id res chain seq x y z
N MET A 1 10.63 1.05 -20.23
CA MET A 1 10.77 2.43 -19.73
C MET A 1 10.14 2.52 -18.36
N MET A 2 10.57 3.45 -17.52
CA MET A 2 10.03 3.63 -16.17
C MET A 2 9.81 5.12 -15.92
N ILE A 3 8.61 5.51 -15.47
CA ILE A 3 8.26 6.86 -15.04
C ILE A 3 7.76 6.76 -13.61
N VAL A 4 8.41 7.44 -12.70
CA VAL A 4 8.11 7.36 -11.27
C VAL A 4 8.20 8.71 -10.61
N ASP A 5 7.35 8.96 -9.62
CA ASP A 5 7.46 10.09 -8.71
C ASP A 5 7.81 9.64 -7.27
N THR A 6 7.82 8.35 -7.02
CA THR A 6 8.24 7.75 -5.75
C THR A 6 9.75 7.89 -5.54
N LEU A 7 10.15 8.71 -4.57
CA LEU A 7 11.58 8.97 -4.29
C LEU A 7 12.34 7.72 -3.82
N HIS A 8 11.64 6.78 -3.21
CA HIS A 8 12.25 5.56 -2.67
C HIS A 8 12.70 4.56 -3.74
N ILE A 9 12.23 4.70 -4.98
CA ILE A 9 12.60 3.81 -6.10
C ILE A 9 13.95 4.23 -6.69
N LEU A 10 14.19 5.53 -6.87
CA LEU A 10 15.37 6.07 -7.57
C LEU A 10 16.42 6.69 -6.64
N LYS A 11 16.26 6.56 -5.33
CA LYS A 11 17.26 7.01 -4.37
C LYS A 11 18.55 6.18 -4.54
N ASP A 12 19.68 6.83 -4.34
CA ASP A 12 21.01 6.22 -4.48
C ASP A 12 21.10 4.86 -3.76
N GLY A 13 21.54 3.84 -4.50
CA GLY A 13 21.76 2.50 -3.98
C GLY A 13 20.58 1.53 -4.08
N TYR A 14 19.38 1.99 -4.45
CA TYR A 14 18.21 1.10 -4.60
C TYR A 14 18.20 0.35 -5.95
N ASN A 15 18.71 0.97 -7.02
CA ASN A 15 18.94 0.34 -8.34
C ASN A 15 17.70 -0.25 -9.03
N PHE A 16 16.49 0.24 -8.77
CA PHE A 16 15.30 -0.22 -9.48
C PHE A 16 15.29 0.17 -10.97
N ASP A 17 16.08 1.17 -11.35
CA ASP A 17 16.26 1.65 -12.73
C ASP A 17 17.07 0.66 -13.62
N ARG A 18 17.88 -0.24 -13.04
CA ARG A 18 18.86 -1.08 -13.76
C ARG A 18 18.28 -1.94 -14.88
N GLY A 19 17.02 -2.35 -14.76
CA GLY A 19 16.32 -3.17 -15.77
C GLY A 19 15.72 -2.37 -16.93
N PHE A 20 15.72 -1.05 -16.86
CA PHE A 20 15.06 -0.19 -17.84
C PHE A 20 16.04 0.51 -18.76
N GLN A 21 15.75 0.54 -20.06
CA GLN A 21 16.55 1.26 -21.06
C GLN A 21 16.44 2.78 -20.93
N GLY A 22 15.34 3.27 -20.37
CA GLY A 22 15.13 4.68 -20.10
C GLY A 22 14.20 4.85 -18.89
N TRP A 23 14.46 5.87 -18.08
CA TRP A 23 13.67 6.18 -16.92
C TRP A 23 13.60 7.69 -16.65
N VAL A 24 12.54 8.12 -15.98
CA VAL A 24 12.35 9.51 -15.56
C VAL A 24 11.88 9.54 -14.12
N TRP A 25 12.50 10.38 -13.33
CA TRP A 25 12.08 10.67 -11.97
C TRP A 25 11.41 12.04 -11.89
N ILE A 26 10.14 12.06 -11.55
CA ILE A 26 9.38 13.28 -11.27
C ILE A 26 9.69 13.68 -9.83
N ARG A 27 10.42 14.79 -9.67
CA ARG A 27 10.95 15.26 -8.39
C ARG A 27 9.89 16.01 -7.56
N GLY A 28 9.96 15.87 -6.23
CA GLY A 28 9.26 16.73 -5.28
C GLY A 28 8.32 16.05 -4.28
N GLN A 29 8.28 14.73 -4.24
CA GLN A 29 7.51 14.00 -3.22
C GLN A 29 8.20 14.02 -1.85
N GLU A 30 7.41 13.96 -0.78
CA GLU A 30 7.86 13.87 0.63
C GLU A 30 9.07 14.79 0.94
N ASN A 31 10.15 14.16 1.44
CA ASN A 31 11.40 14.80 1.84
C ASN A 31 12.45 14.86 0.72
N ASP A 32 12.04 14.71 -0.54
CA ASP A 32 12.94 14.91 -1.66
C ASP A 32 13.58 16.31 -1.60
N ARG A 33 14.89 16.37 -1.57
CA ARG A 33 15.65 17.64 -1.52
C ARG A 33 15.63 18.34 -2.88
N TYR A 34 14.43 18.66 -3.36
CA TYR A 34 14.22 19.26 -4.67
C TYR A 34 14.27 20.78 -4.64
N ARG A 35 13.66 21.41 -3.62
CA ARG A 35 13.63 22.86 -3.46
C ARG A 35 14.12 23.31 -2.08
N THR A 36 14.72 24.48 -2.02
CA THR A 36 15.21 25.11 -0.78
C THR A 36 14.36 26.30 -0.33
N SER A 37 13.43 26.76 -1.17
CA SER A 37 12.60 27.94 -0.97
C SER A 37 11.11 27.54 -0.91
N PRO A 38 10.31 28.22 -0.08
CA PRO A 38 10.65 29.31 0.83
C PRO A 38 11.45 28.85 2.06
N GLU A 39 12.25 29.76 2.65
CA GLU A 39 13.04 29.46 3.84
C GLU A 39 12.15 29.13 5.05
N SER A 40 11.10 29.92 5.28
CA SER A 40 10.11 29.69 6.33
C SER A 40 8.82 29.08 5.75
N VAL A 41 8.28 28.10 6.44
CA VAL A 41 7.05 27.39 6.08
C VAL A 41 6.11 27.41 7.28
N LYS A 42 4.84 27.76 7.03
CA LYS A 42 3.78 27.58 8.02
C LYS A 42 3.30 26.14 7.97
N LEU A 43 3.33 25.47 9.13
CA LEU A 43 2.77 24.12 9.24
C LEU A 43 1.23 24.16 9.16
N PRO A 44 0.60 23.16 8.55
CA PRO A 44 -0.86 23.08 8.41
C PRO A 44 -1.56 22.60 9.68
N CYS A 45 -0.83 22.01 10.61
CA CYS A 45 -1.30 21.57 11.93
C CYS A 45 -0.19 21.65 12.96
N LYS A 46 -0.52 21.30 14.21
CA LYS A 46 0.43 21.26 15.30
C LYS A 46 1.50 20.18 15.08
N PRO A 47 2.77 20.49 15.38
CA PRO A 47 3.91 19.57 15.13
C PRO A 47 3.78 18.21 15.78
N GLU A 48 3.18 18.13 16.98
CA GLU A 48 3.00 16.89 17.73
C GLU A 48 2.08 15.87 17.04
N LYS A 49 1.22 16.31 16.12
CA LYS A 49 0.32 15.43 15.35
C LYS A 49 1.02 14.81 14.14
N LEU A 50 2.20 15.34 13.77
CA LEU A 50 2.92 14.94 12.57
C LEU A 50 3.91 13.81 12.87
N ARG A 51 4.04 12.87 11.92
CA ARG A 51 5.03 11.80 11.95
C ARG A 51 6.46 12.34 11.89
N ASP A 52 6.71 13.33 11.03
CA ASP A 52 7.99 14.03 10.90
C ASP A 52 7.78 15.44 10.35
N VAL A 53 8.13 16.43 11.16
CA VAL A 53 8.00 17.85 10.81
C VAL A 53 8.91 18.25 9.66
N SER A 54 10.12 17.69 9.60
CA SER A 54 11.09 18.05 8.55
C SER A 54 10.64 17.60 7.18
N THR A 55 10.01 16.45 7.11
CA THR A 55 9.38 15.93 5.88
C THR A 55 8.25 16.85 5.41
N VAL A 56 7.37 17.27 6.32
CA VAL A 56 6.27 18.20 5.99
C VAL A 56 6.80 19.53 5.49
N VAL A 57 7.80 20.10 6.15
CA VAL A 57 8.45 21.35 5.70
C VAL A 57 9.04 21.20 4.31
N GLN A 58 9.74 20.09 4.05
CA GLN A 58 10.32 19.85 2.72
C GLN A 58 9.25 19.61 1.66
N HIS A 59 8.21 18.85 1.98
CA HIS A 59 7.08 18.64 1.08
C HIS A 59 6.40 19.95 0.69
N ILE A 60 6.12 20.84 1.65
CA ILE A 60 5.52 22.13 1.37
C ILE A 60 6.45 22.99 0.48
N ARG A 61 7.77 22.97 0.73
CA ARG A 61 8.74 23.66 -0.14
C ARG A 61 8.71 23.13 -1.57
N ASN A 62 8.71 21.81 -1.71
CA ASN A 62 8.72 21.15 -3.01
C ASN A 62 7.48 21.53 -3.83
N ASN A 63 6.37 21.76 -3.17
CA ASN A 63 5.06 22.02 -3.76
C ASN A 63 4.68 23.52 -3.76
N TRP A 64 5.59 24.36 -3.29
CA TRP A 64 5.37 25.79 -3.28
C TRP A 64 5.22 26.35 -4.69
N GLY A 65 4.17 27.14 -4.88
CA GLY A 65 3.90 27.82 -6.17
C GLY A 65 3.15 27.00 -7.20
N ARG A 66 2.55 25.85 -6.82
CA ARG A 66 1.55 25.16 -7.65
C ARG A 66 0.40 26.12 -7.97
N ARG A 67 -0.03 26.18 -9.23
CA ARG A 67 -1.09 27.08 -9.72
C ARG A 67 -2.12 26.38 -10.57
N PHE A 68 -1.67 25.47 -11.42
CA PHE A 68 -2.48 24.70 -12.34
C PHE A 68 -2.45 23.24 -11.93
N GLU A 69 -3.47 22.47 -12.26
CA GLU A 69 -3.56 21.06 -11.86
C GLU A 69 -2.35 20.23 -12.38
N GLU A 70 -1.80 20.64 -13.52
CA GLU A 70 -0.59 20.07 -14.11
C GLU A 70 0.68 20.27 -13.24
N ASP A 71 0.63 21.11 -12.23
CA ASP A 71 1.75 21.29 -11.29
C ASP A 71 1.82 20.19 -10.21
N TRP A 72 0.77 19.39 -10.05
CA TRP A 72 0.75 18.25 -9.12
C TRP A 72 1.47 17.04 -9.69
N MET A 73 1.98 16.18 -8.80
CA MET A 73 2.82 15.04 -9.18
C MET A 73 2.07 14.05 -10.08
N PRO A 74 0.83 13.63 -9.78
CA PRO A 74 0.09 12.71 -10.66
C PRO A 74 -0.04 13.24 -12.09
N ALA A 75 -0.27 14.54 -12.23
CA ALA A 75 -0.35 15.20 -13.53
C ALA A 75 0.98 15.12 -14.29
N LYS A 76 2.08 15.50 -13.64
CA LYS A 76 3.42 15.47 -14.25
C LYS A 76 3.82 14.05 -14.66
N THR A 77 3.52 13.09 -13.82
CA THR A 77 3.81 11.66 -14.05
C THR A 77 3.02 11.16 -15.26
N ALA A 78 1.72 11.43 -15.31
CA ALA A 78 0.86 11.04 -16.45
C ALA A 78 1.27 11.72 -17.76
N ILE A 79 1.56 13.03 -17.73
CA ILE A 79 2.01 13.78 -18.90
C ILE A 79 3.34 13.23 -19.45
N GLU A 80 4.29 12.93 -18.56
CA GLU A 80 5.56 12.35 -18.99
C GLU A 80 5.40 10.91 -19.52
N ALA A 81 4.55 10.09 -18.88
CA ALA A 81 4.22 8.78 -19.37
C ALA A 81 3.58 8.82 -20.77
N THR A 82 2.67 9.76 -20.99
CA THR A 82 2.04 10.00 -22.30
C THR A 82 3.06 10.33 -23.39
N ARG A 83 4.02 11.21 -23.11
CA ARG A 83 5.10 11.54 -24.05
C ARG A 83 5.91 10.30 -24.44
N ARG A 84 6.22 9.43 -23.46
CA ARG A 84 6.97 8.19 -23.73
C ARG A 84 6.15 7.21 -24.56
N LEU A 85 4.85 7.12 -24.37
CA LEU A 85 3.97 6.33 -25.23
C LEU A 85 4.00 6.83 -26.67
N GLU A 86 3.87 8.15 -26.88
CA GLU A 86 3.93 8.77 -28.20
C GLU A 86 5.24 8.47 -28.93
N GLU A 87 6.37 8.61 -28.23
CA GLU A 87 7.71 8.37 -28.77
C GLU A 87 7.94 6.90 -29.15
N ASN A 88 7.28 5.96 -28.47
CA ASN A 88 7.56 4.52 -28.58
C ASN A 88 6.38 3.71 -29.15
N ARG A 89 5.32 4.34 -29.64
CA ARG A 89 4.10 3.67 -30.14
C ARG A 89 4.34 2.64 -31.26
N GLY A 90 5.45 2.77 -31.99
CA GLY A 90 5.80 1.84 -33.08
C GLY A 90 6.73 0.69 -32.66
N CYS A 91 7.02 0.56 -31.38
CA CYS A 91 7.95 -0.44 -30.83
C CYS A 91 7.25 -1.31 -29.79
N ARG A 92 7.77 -2.52 -29.57
CA ARG A 92 7.42 -3.28 -28.37
C ARG A 92 8.02 -2.58 -27.15
N PHE A 93 7.22 -2.35 -26.12
CA PHE A 93 7.66 -1.70 -24.89
C PHE A 93 7.10 -2.40 -23.65
N PHE A 94 7.81 -2.23 -22.56
CA PHE A 94 7.32 -2.36 -21.19
C PHE A 94 7.41 -0.99 -20.55
N LEU A 95 6.28 -0.42 -20.15
CA LEU A 95 6.19 0.85 -19.45
C LEU A 95 5.71 0.61 -18.02
N TYR A 96 6.53 0.99 -17.05
CA TYR A 96 6.17 1.04 -15.63
C TYR A 96 5.91 2.51 -15.26
N VAL A 97 4.73 2.79 -14.75
CA VAL A 97 4.35 4.12 -14.27
C VAL A 97 3.98 3.98 -12.81
N ASP A 98 4.61 4.77 -11.97
CA ASP A 98 4.43 4.74 -10.53
C ASP A 98 3.96 6.13 -10.05
N PHE A 99 2.77 6.15 -9.45
CA PHE A 99 2.20 7.30 -8.79
C PHE A 99 2.37 7.11 -7.29
N PHE A 100 3.11 8.00 -6.62
CA PHE A 100 3.29 7.96 -5.18
C PHE A 100 1.98 8.27 -4.44
N ASP A 101 1.24 9.26 -4.94
CA ASP A 101 -0.08 9.58 -4.41
C ASP A 101 -1.05 8.40 -4.61
N PRO A 102 -1.94 8.12 -3.65
CA PRO A 102 -2.34 8.91 -2.48
C PRO A 102 -1.51 8.67 -1.21
N HIS A 103 -0.21 8.39 -1.31
CA HIS A 103 0.67 8.34 -0.15
C HIS A 103 0.84 9.74 0.48
N GLU A 104 0.85 9.83 1.80
CA GLU A 104 1.09 11.08 2.51
C GLU A 104 2.57 11.57 2.40
N PRO A 105 2.88 12.85 2.55
CA PRO A 105 2.01 13.95 3.02
C PRO A 105 0.99 14.38 1.97
N TRP A 106 -0.28 14.43 2.37
CA TRP A 106 -1.37 14.80 1.47
C TRP A 106 -1.38 16.29 1.15
N GLY A 107 -1.48 16.64 -0.11
CA GLY A 107 -1.52 18.02 -0.58
C GLY A 107 -2.30 18.16 -1.89
N PRO A 108 -3.52 17.56 -2.00
CA PRO A 108 -4.32 17.65 -3.21
C PRO A 108 -4.79 19.09 -3.46
N PRO A 109 -5.22 19.43 -4.68
CA PRO A 109 -5.87 20.71 -4.94
C PRO A 109 -7.11 20.89 -4.05
N ARG A 110 -7.32 22.11 -3.51
CA ARG A 110 -8.41 22.36 -2.57
C ARG A 110 -9.79 22.00 -3.14
N TRP A 111 -10.02 22.21 -4.42
CA TRP A 111 -11.30 21.86 -5.05
C TRP A 111 -11.60 20.37 -5.07
N TYR A 112 -10.59 19.48 -4.96
CA TYR A 112 -10.82 18.05 -4.71
C TYR A 112 -11.16 17.78 -3.25
N VAL A 113 -10.50 18.46 -2.30
CA VAL A 113 -10.83 18.30 -0.87
C VAL A 113 -12.28 18.72 -0.60
N GLU A 114 -12.73 19.82 -1.20
CA GLU A 114 -14.09 20.34 -1.08
C GLU A 114 -15.17 19.40 -1.64
N MET A 115 -14.81 18.41 -2.46
CA MET A 115 -15.73 17.34 -2.89
C MET A 115 -16.08 16.38 -1.75
N TYR A 116 -15.20 16.22 -0.75
CA TYR A 116 -15.32 15.22 0.31
C TYR A 116 -15.58 15.86 1.69
N ASP A 117 -15.02 17.02 1.95
CA ASP A 117 -15.16 17.74 3.22
C ASP A 117 -15.30 19.26 2.98
N PRO A 118 -16.46 19.69 2.46
CA PRO A 118 -16.67 21.10 2.15
C PRO A 118 -16.74 21.97 3.42
N GLY A 119 -15.99 23.06 3.41
CA GLY A 119 -16.04 24.06 4.48
C GLY A 119 -15.28 23.68 5.75
N TYR A 120 -14.39 22.72 5.71
CA TYR A 120 -13.50 22.43 6.84
C TYR A 120 -12.52 23.59 7.10
N GLU A 121 -12.48 24.04 8.35
CA GLU A 121 -11.63 25.17 8.82
C GLU A 121 -10.63 24.74 9.92
N GLY A 122 -10.53 23.42 10.20
CA GLY A 122 -9.64 22.87 11.22
C GLY A 122 -8.18 22.75 10.77
N GLU A 123 -7.39 22.09 11.60
CA GLU A 123 -6.00 21.74 11.28
C GLU A 123 -5.95 20.60 10.24
N GLU A 124 -5.13 20.76 9.21
CA GLU A 124 -4.92 19.74 8.19
C GLU A 124 -3.76 18.83 8.58
N VAL A 125 -4.04 17.64 9.12
CA VAL A 125 -3.02 16.67 9.52
C VAL A 125 -2.59 15.85 8.30
N ILE A 126 -1.82 16.48 7.42
CA ILE A 126 -1.42 15.92 6.12
C ILE A 126 -0.41 14.77 6.22
N TYR A 127 0.25 14.59 7.37
CA TYR A 127 1.28 13.58 7.61
C TYR A 127 1.16 13.04 9.03
N PRO A 128 0.11 12.27 9.34
CA PRO A 128 -0.22 11.85 10.69
C PRO A 128 0.86 10.95 11.30
N ALA A 129 1.05 11.03 12.62
CA ALA A 129 1.86 10.07 13.35
C ALA A 129 1.17 8.69 13.29
N TYR A 130 1.91 7.65 12.88
CA TYR A 130 1.34 6.32 12.65
C TYR A 130 1.13 5.54 13.94
N GLY A 131 -0.04 5.01 14.13
CA GLY A 131 -0.42 4.20 15.28
C GLY A 131 -1.86 4.44 15.71
N PRO A 132 -2.17 4.35 17.03
CA PRO A 132 -3.49 4.67 17.55
C PRO A 132 -3.92 6.09 17.21
N CYS A 133 -5.14 6.24 16.67
CA CYS A 133 -5.62 7.52 16.16
C CYS A 133 -6.33 8.42 17.20
N GLU A 134 -6.36 8.02 18.49
CA GLU A 134 -7.07 8.77 19.55
C GLU A 134 -6.49 10.16 19.83
N TYR A 135 -5.32 10.47 19.30
CA TYR A 135 -4.74 11.82 19.39
C TYR A 135 -5.40 12.80 18.41
N LEU A 136 -6.05 12.31 17.38
CA LEU A 136 -6.86 13.12 16.45
C LEU A 136 -8.27 13.33 17.02
N SER A 137 -8.82 14.49 16.80
CA SER A 137 -10.27 14.69 16.96
C SER A 137 -11.03 13.96 15.85
N ARG A 138 -12.33 13.76 16.07
CA ARG A 138 -13.16 13.15 15.04
C ARG A 138 -13.16 13.94 13.72
N GLY A 139 -13.23 15.27 13.81
CA GLY A 139 -13.20 16.12 12.60
C GLY A 139 -11.86 16.03 11.85
N GLU A 140 -10.75 16.00 12.58
CA GLU A 140 -9.43 15.82 11.94
C GLU A 140 -9.27 14.47 11.27
N LEU A 141 -9.78 13.39 11.89
CA LEU A 141 -9.72 12.06 11.28
C LEU A 141 -10.63 11.97 10.03
N GLU A 142 -11.81 12.57 10.08
CA GLU A 142 -12.71 12.69 8.91
C GLU A 142 -12.03 13.51 7.80
N HIS A 143 -11.34 14.60 8.17
CA HIS A 143 -10.57 15.41 7.22
C HIS A 143 -9.37 14.66 6.62
N CYS A 144 -8.65 13.85 7.39
CA CYS A 144 -7.61 12.94 6.86
C CYS A 144 -8.17 12.01 5.77
N ARG A 145 -9.37 11.46 5.99
CA ARG A 145 -10.08 10.66 4.97
C ARG A 145 -10.39 11.46 3.71
N ALA A 146 -10.83 12.71 3.88
CA ALA A 146 -11.13 13.61 2.77
C ALA A 146 -9.87 13.97 1.97
N LEU A 147 -8.76 14.24 2.63
CA LEU A 147 -7.46 14.49 1.98
C LEU A 147 -7.00 13.28 1.17
N TYR A 148 -7.05 12.07 1.76
CA TYR A 148 -6.73 10.83 1.06
C TYR A 148 -7.63 10.61 -0.16
N ALA A 149 -8.96 10.77 0.01
CA ALA A 149 -9.93 10.59 -1.07
C ALA A 149 -9.72 11.63 -2.19
N ALA A 150 -9.36 12.85 -1.83
CA ALA A 150 -9.07 13.93 -2.78
C ALA A 150 -7.82 13.62 -3.63
N GLU A 151 -6.77 13.07 -3.02
CA GLU A 151 -5.60 12.61 -3.79
C GLU A 151 -5.90 11.41 -4.66
N ALA A 152 -6.66 10.44 -4.14
CA ALA A 152 -7.10 9.31 -4.94
C ALA A 152 -7.91 9.76 -6.16
N ALA A 153 -8.79 10.75 -6.01
CA ALA A 153 -9.55 11.35 -7.12
C ALA A 153 -8.65 12.08 -8.12
N LEU A 154 -7.60 12.75 -7.63
CA LEU A 154 -6.60 13.38 -8.50
C LEU A 154 -5.82 12.34 -9.31
N VAL A 155 -5.38 11.26 -8.67
CA VAL A 155 -4.71 10.13 -9.35
C VAL A 155 -5.64 9.51 -10.39
N ASP A 156 -6.88 9.20 -10.03
CA ASP A 156 -7.89 8.65 -10.95
C ASP A 156 -8.06 9.53 -12.19
N ARG A 157 -8.17 10.84 -12.01
CA ARG A 157 -8.26 11.82 -13.10
C ARG A 157 -7.08 11.71 -14.06
N TRP A 158 -5.85 11.63 -13.53
CA TRP A 158 -4.64 11.63 -14.36
C TRP A 158 -4.27 10.24 -14.91
N VAL A 159 -4.68 9.17 -14.26
CA VAL A 159 -4.69 7.83 -14.85
C VAL A 159 -5.68 7.79 -16.02
N GLY A 160 -6.88 8.38 -15.87
CA GLY A 160 -7.84 8.53 -16.96
C GLY A 160 -7.25 9.25 -18.17
N TYR A 161 -6.54 10.38 -17.95
CA TYR A 161 -5.83 11.09 -19.01
C TYR A 161 -4.80 10.21 -19.75
N LEU A 162 -4.03 9.40 -19.01
CA LEU A 162 -3.08 8.46 -19.60
C LEU A 162 -3.79 7.40 -20.43
N LEU A 163 -4.90 6.84 -19.93
CA LEU A 163 -5.67 5.81 -20.62
C LEU A 163 -6.38 6.35 -21.89
N GLU A 164 -6.90 7.57 -21.85
CA GLU A 164 -7.43 8.28 -23.04
C GLU A 164 -6.35 8.38 -24.11
N ARG A 165 -5.10 8.67 -23.71
CA ARG A 165 -4.00 8.76 -24.67
C ARG A 165 -3.58 7.40 -25.24
N VAL A 166 -3.63 6.33 -24.44
CA VAL A 166 -3.43 4.94 -24.91
C VAL A 166 -4.46 4.62 -26.01
N GLU A 167 -5.74 5.00 -25.82
CA GLU A 167 -6.81 4.80 -26.77
C GLU A 167 -6.59 5.60 -28.07
N GLU A 168 -6.31 6.90 -27.95
CA GLU A 168 -6.06 7.78 -29.12
C GLU A 168 -4.88 7.32 -29.98
N LEU A 169 -3.88 6.69 -29.36
CA LEU A 169 -2.72 6.13 -30.06
C LEU A 169 -2.99 4.75 -30.67
N GLY A 170 -4.20 4.18 -30.45
CA GLY A 170 -4.59 2.85 -30.93
C GLY A 170 -3.88 1.71 -30.21
N LEU A 171 -3.30 1.96 -29.03
CA LEU A 171 -2.47 0.98 -28.32
C LEU A 171 -3.31 -0.07 -27.57
N TYR A 172 -4.62 0.11 -27.42
CA TYR A 172 -5.50 -0.90 -26.84
C TYR A 172 -5.57 -2.21 -27.63
N GLU A 173 -5.27 -2.15 -28.92
CA GLU A 173 -5.33 -3.32 -29.82
C GLU A 173 -4.34 -4.43 -29.39
N ASP A 174 -3.16 -4.07 -28.90
CA ASP A 174 -2.08 -5.01 -28.64
C ASP A 174 -1.36 -4.81 -27.29
N THR A 175 -1.91 -3.98 -26.41
CA THR A 175 -1.30 -3.66 -25.11
C THR A 175 -2.11 -4.23 -23.94
N VAL A 176 -1.45 -4.97 -23.05
CA VAL A 176 -1.98 -5.34 -21.74
C VAL A 176 -1.73 -4.19 -20.75
N ILE A 177 -2.76 -3.79 -20.03
CA ILE A 177 -2.65 -2.80 -18.97
C ILE A 177 -2.91 -3.48 -17.63
N ILE A 178 -2.00 -3.30 -16.68
CA ILE A 178 -2.12 -3.79 -15.30
C ILE A 178 -2.14 -2.59 -14.38
N PHE A 179 -3.21 -2.43 -13.61
CA PHE A 179 -3.37 -1.39 -12.61
C PHE A 179 -3.50 -2.02 -11.23
N THR A 180 -2.65 -1.60 -10.29
CA THR A 180 -2.59 -2.15 -8.93
C THR A 180 -1.99 -1.15 -7.96
N SER A 181 -2.00 -1.48 -6.67
CA SER A 181 -1.30 -0.77 -5.60
C SER A 181 -0.41 -1.75 -4.81
N ASP A 182 0.55 -1.23 -4.07
CA ASP A 182 1.46 -2.00 -3.21
C ASP A 182 0.81 -2.40 -1.88
N HIS A 183 0.07 -1.49 -1.24
CA HIS A 183 -0.67 -1.68 0.01
C HIS A 183 -1.71 -0.56 0.21
N GLY A 184 -2.60 -0.76 1.18
CA GLY A 184 -3.54 0.25 1.61
C GLY A 184 -3.08 1.02 2.85
N PHE A 185 -4.04 1.64 3.58
CA PHE A 185 -3.76 2.57 4.67
C PHE A 185 -4.93 2.59 5.65
N TYR A 186 -4.66 2.62 6.97
CA TYR A 186 -5.69 2.82 7.99
C TYR A 186 -6.03 4.30 8.12
N LEU A 187 -7.29 4.61 8.06
CA LEU A 187 -7.85 5.96 8.24
C LEU A 187 -8.87 5.98 9.39
N GLY A 188 -8.55 5.30 10.49
CA GLY A 188 -9.37 5.16 11.68
C GLY A 188 -9.96 3.76 11.90
N GLU A 189 -9.86 2.86 10.92
CA GLU A 189 -10.24 1.47 11.07
C GLU A 189 -9.36 0.83 12.16
N HIS A 190 -9.94 -0.05 12.96
CA HIS A 190 -9.29 -0.69 14.12
C HIS A 190 -8.69 0.32 15.14
N GLY A 191 -9.13 1.59 15.10
CA GLY A 191 -8.56 2.67 15.94
C GLY A 191 -7.17 3.11 15.50
N LEU A 192 -6.77 2.85 14.25
CA LEU A 192 -5.43 3.10 13.72
C LEU A 192 -5.44 4.18 12.64
N VAL A 193 -4.31 4.87 12.50
CA VAL A 193 -3.95 5.68 11.34
C VAL A 193 -2.56 5.30 10.86
N GLY A 194 -2.38 5.21 9.55
CA GLY A 194 -1.09 4.77 8.97
C GLY A 194 -1.09 3.32 8.51
N LYS A 195 0.07 2.70 8.43
CA LYS A 195 0.29 1.32 7.95
C LYS A 195 1.33 0.55 8.78
N SER A 196 1.83 1.21 9.82
CA SER A 196 2.80 0.68 10.78
C SER A 196 2.74 1.52 12.06
N ILE A 197 3.64 1.27 13.01
CA ILE A 197 3.81 2.13 14.18
C ILE A 197 5.03 3.03 13.97
N VAL A 198 4.81 4.33 13.90
CA VAL A 198 5.86 5.37 13.89
C VAL A 198 5.36 6.52 14.75
N MET A 199 5.53 6.41 16.06
CA MET A 199 4.98 7.33 17.04
C MET A 199 5.84 7.37 18.29
N GLY A 200 6.19 8.56 18.77
CA GLY A 200 6.90 8.72 20.03
C GLY A 200 8.25 8.02 20.15
N GLY A 201 8.96 7.87 19.03
CA GLY A 201 10.21 7.11 18.96
C GLY A 201 10.03 5.60 18.87
N TYR A 202 8.81 5.11 18.95
CA TYR A 202 8.50 3.70 18.71
C TYR A 202 8.37 3.43 17.21
N HIS A 203 8.98 2.31 16.78
CA HIS A 203 8.86 1.77 15.43
C HIS A 203 8.41 0.31 15.52
N GLY A 204 7.35 -0.02 14.78
CA GLY A 204 6.81 -1.38 14.81
C GLY A 204 5.80 -1.63 13.70
N TYR A 205 5.04 -2.70 13.87
CA TYR A 205 4.12 -3.20 12.87
C TYR A 205 2.70 -3.25 13.42
N THR A 206 1.75 -2.89 12.58
CA THR A 206 0.33 -3.17 12.78
C THR A 206 0.00 -4.56 12.22
N PRO A 207 -1.10 -5.21 12.63
CA PRO A 207 -1.67 -6.29 11.83
C PRO A 207 -1.93 -5.80 10.41
N LEU A 208 -1.89 -6.70 9.44
CA LEU A 208 -2.24 -6.38 8.05
C LEU A 208 -3.67 -6.88 7.79
N TYR A 209 -4.65 -6.07 8.22
CA TYR A 209 -6.06 -6.31 7.92
C TYR A 209 -6.38 -5.97 6.45
N GLU A 210 -7.61 -6.24 6.01
CA GLU A 210 -8.03 -6.04 4.62
C GLU A 210 -7.77 -4.61 4.12
N GLU A 211 -7.88 -3.58 4.97
CA GLU A 211 -7.63 -2.18 4.61
C GLU A 211 -6.18 -1.93 4.14
N VAL A 212 -5.24 -2.76 4.55
CA VAL A 212 -3.82 -2.64 4.14
C VAL A 212 -3.41 -3.74 3.18
N ALA A 213 -3.91 -4.97 3.38
CA ALA A 213 -3.46 -6.16 2.65
C ALA A 213 -4.23 -6.43 1.36
N HIS A 214 -5.51 -6.01 1.28
CA HIS A 214 -6.36 -6.26 0.14
C HIS A 214 -6.31 -5.08 -0.83
N VAL A 215 -5.38 -5.14 -1.78
CA VAL A 215 -5.19 -4.12 -2.81
C VAL A 215 -5.98 -4.46 -4.07
N LEU A 216 -6.30 -3.43 -4.83
CA LEU A 216 -6.94 -3.62 -6.13
C LEU A 216 -5.96 -4.23 -7.14
N LEU A 217 -6.48 -5.05 -8.05
CA LEU A 217 -5.77 -5.54 -9.23
C LEU A 217 -6.74 -5.58 -10.42
N ILE A 218 -6.50 -4.72 -11.39
CA ILE A 218 -7.28 -4.64 -12.62
C ILE A 218 -6.34 -4.94 -13.79
N VAL A 219 -6.73 -5.90 -14.62
CA VAL A 219 -5.98 -6.24 -15.83
C VAL A 219 -6.90 -6.05 -17.04
N ARG A 220 -6.51 -5.17 -17.95
CA ARG A 220 -7.15 -5.00 -19.25
C ARG A 220 -6.33 -5.75 -20.29
N PRO A 221 -6.91 -6.77 -20.93
CA PRO A 221 -6.28 -7.47 -22.06
C PRO A 221 -6.28 -6.58 -23.31
N PRO A 222 -5.46 -6.91 -24.33
CA PRO A 222 -5.55 -6.29 -25.65
C PRO A 222 -6.88 -6.58 -26.32
N ASP A 223 -7.39 -5.65 -27.14
CA ASP A 223 -8.65 -5.84 -27.88
C ASP A 223 -8.57 -6.96 -28.92
N SER A 224 -7.36 -7.25 -29.42
CA SER A 224 -7.08 -8.36 -30.34
C SER A 224 -7.26 -9.76 -29.72
N VAL A 225 -7.42 -9.87 -28.39
CA VAL A 225 -7.56 -11.14 -27.68
C VAL A 225 -8.89 -11.22 -26.94
N GLU A 226 -9.71 -12.20 -27.25
CA GLU A 226 -10.94 -12.47 -26.50
C GLU A 226 -10.62 -13.18 -25.18
N TRP A 227 -11.01 -12.56 -24.06
CA TRP A 227 -10.84 -13.09 -22.72
C TRP A 227 -12.21 -13.39 -22.12
N SER A 228 -12.38 -14.63 -21.64
CA SER A 228 -13.69 -15.12 -21.21
C SER A 228 -14.05 -14.73 -19.76
N VAL A 229 -13.06 -14.45 -18.92
CA VAL A 229 -13.26 -14.18 -17.49
C VAL A 229 -13.14 -12.69 -17.22
N ARG A 230 -14.19 -12.12 -16.60
CA ARG A 230 -14.23 -10.69 -16.23
C ARG A 230 -13.90 -10.42 -14.78
N THR A 231 -14.18 -11.37 -13.90
CA THR A 231 -13.91 -11.27 -12.45
C THR A 231 -13.33 -12.58 -11.98
N VAL A 232 -12.20 -12.49 -11.28
CA VAL A 232 -11.51 -13.61 -10.66
C VAL A 232 -11.58 -13.39 -9.14
N SER A 233 -12.18 -14.34 -8.42
CA SER A 233 -12.35 -14.28 -6.95
C SER A 233 -11.28 -15.08 -6.20
N GLU A 234 -10.40 -15.75 -6.91
CA GLU A 234 -9.30 -16.51 -6.35
C GLU A 234 -8.22 -15.61 -5.76
N LEU A 235 -7.56 -16.10 -4.71
CA LEU A 235 -6.46 -15.38 -4.08
C LEU A 235 -5.28 -15.21 -5.02
N VAL A 236 -4.81 -13.97 -5.13
CA VAL A 236 -3.61 -13.57 -5.89
C VAL A 236 -2.68 -12.77 -4.98
N GLN A 237 -1.41 -12.67 -5.34
CA GLN A 237 -0.43 -11.88 -4.60
C GLN A 237 0.48 -11.09 -5.55
N PRO A 238 1.12 -9.98 -5.12
CA PRO A 238 2.00 -9.18 -5.97
C PRO A 238 3.06 -9.95 -6.77
N PRO A 239 3.70 -11.03 -6.25
CA PRO A 239 4.62 -11.84 -7.05
C PRO A 239 4.02 -12.47 -8.30
N ASP A 240 2.69 -12.67 -8.34
CA ASP A 240 1.98 -13.23 -9.49
C ASP A 240 1.96 -12.25 -10.67
N ILE A 241 1.99 -10.94 -10.40
CA ILE A 241 2.05 -9.90 -11.43
C ILE A 241 3.36 -10.03 -12.22
N ALA A 242 4.49 -10.17 -11.55
CA ALA A 242 5.78 -10.35 -12.21
C ALA A 242 5.81 -11.62 -13.06
N ALA A 243 5.31 -12.74 -12.53
CA ALA A 243 5.20 -14.00 -13.26
C ALA A 243 4.28 -13.86 -14.49
N THR A 244 3.18 -13.12 -14.37
CA THR A 244 2.24 -12.85 -15.46
C THR A 244 2.89 -12.00 -16.56
N ILE A 245 3.62 -10.96 -16.20
CA ILE A 245 4.34 -10.09 -17.16
C ILE A 245 5.38 -10.90 -17.94
N LEU A 246 6.14 -11.75 -17.26
CA LEU A 246 7.13 -12.61 -17.92
C LEU A 246 6.49 -13.62 -18.86
N ASP A 247 5.37 -14.22 -18.46
CA ASP A 247 4.61 -15.14 -19.29
C ASP A 247 4.04 -14.45 -20.54
N LEU A 248 3.47 -13.24 -20.39
CA LEU A 248 3.04 -12.39 -21.51
C LEU A 248 4.19 -12.07 -22.47
N ALA A 249 5.40 -11.92 -21.95
CA ALA A 249 6.61 -11.72 -22.77
C ALA A 249 7.16 -13.01 -23.40
N GLY A 250 6.54 -14.18 -23.15
CA GLY A 250 7.01 -15.48 -23.61
C GLY A 250 8.27 -15.97 -22.87
N MET A 251 8.55 -15.44 -21.69
CA MET A 251 9.72 -15.75 -20.86
C MET A 251 9.37 -16.75 -19.77
N LYS A 252 10.17 -17.80 -19.62
CA LYS A 252 10.06 -18.71 -18.46
C LYS A 252 10.78 -18.12 -17.25
N CYS A 253 10.22 -18.30 -16.09
CA CYS A 253 10.78 -17.83 -14.82
C CYS A 253 10.85 -18.97 -13.79
N ASP A 254 11.98 -19.66 -13.73
CA ASP A 254 12.19 -20.77 -12.78
C ASP A 254 12.49 -20.28 -11.35
N TRP A 255 12.80 -19.01 -11.17
CA TRP A 255 13.09 -18.38 -9.87
C TRP A 255 11.90 -17.58 -9.30
N CYS A 256 10.81 -17.40 -10.05
CA CYS A 256 9.63 -16.72 -9.58
C CYS A 256 8.89 -17.53 -8.51
N GLN A 257 8.58 -16.89 -7.39
CA GLN A 257 7.69 -17.46 -6.37
C GLN A 257 6.21 -17.23 -6.69
N GLY A 258 5.93 -16.28 -7.60
CA GLY A 258 4.62 -16.04 -8.19
C GLY A 258 4.26 -17.07 -9.26
N ARG A 259 2.99 -17.08 -9.65
CA ARG A 259 2.48 -17.85 -10.79
C ARG A 259 1.75 -16.92 -11.76
N SER A 260 1.80 -17.24 -13.04
CA SER A 260 1.06 -16.49 -14.05
C SER A 260 -0.44 -16.53 -13.78
N LEU A 261 -1.10 -15.40 -13.92
CA LEU A 261 -2.55 -15.25 -13.82
C LEU A 261 -3.26 -15.52 -15.17
N LEU A 262 -2.50 -15.69 -16.26
CA LEU A 262 -3.07 -15.89 -17.60
C LEU A 262 -4.03 -17.08 -17.67
N PRO A 263 -3.75 -18.26 -17.09
CA PRO A 263 -4.67 -19.38 -17.11
C PRO A 263 -6.02 -19.08 -16.40
N LEU A 264 -5.97 -18.36 -15.26
CA LEU A 264 -7.19 -17.91 -14.56
C LEU A 264 -7.98 -16.90 -15.41
N MET A 265 -7.29 -15.95 -16.02
CA MET A 265 -7.92 -14.90 -16.84
C MET A 265 -8.52 -15.46 -18.13
N ARG A 266 -7.97 -16.54 -18.66
CA ARG A 266 -8.51 -17.28 -19.83
C ARG A 266 -9.59 -18.29 -19.47
N GLY A 267 -9.82 -18.53 -18.18
CA GLY A 267 -10.76 -19.55 -17.71
C GLY A 267 -10.28 -20.98 -17.91
N GLU A 268 -8.99 -21.17 -18.18
CA GLU A 268 -8.33 -22.48 -18.35
C GLU A 268 -8.12 -23.16 -16.98
N GLU A 269 -7.86 -22.39 -15.95
CA GLU A 269 -7.79 -22.82 -14.55
C GLU A 269 -8.91 -22.17 -13.74
N ARG A 270 -9.39 -22.90 -12.73
CA ARG A 270 -10.42 -22.42 -11.79
C ARG A 270 -9.93 -22.37 -10.35
N GLU A 271 -8.73 -22.87 -10.09
CA GLU A 271 -8.17 -22.88 -8.74
C GLU A 271 -7.05 -21.86 -8.60
N GLY A 272 -7.28 -20.89 -7.74
CA GLY A 272 -6.33 -19.90 -7.31
C GLY A 272 -5.30 -20.44 -6.31
N ARG A 273 -4.63 -19.54 -5.59
CA ARG A 273 -3.79 -19.88 -4.44
C ARG A 273 -4.65 -20.46 -3.32
N ARG A 274 -4.12 -21.47 -2.63
CA ARG A 274 -4.78 -21.99 -1.42
C ARG A 274 -4.73 -21.00 -0.27
N LEU A 275 -3.64 -20.22 -0.19
CA LEU A 275 -3.47 -19.19 0.83
C LEU A 275 -2.63 -18.03 0.29
N ALA A 276 -2.90 -16.85 0.82
CA ALA A 276 -2.08 -15.66 0.67
C ALA A 276 -1.42 -15.31 2.01
N ILE A 277 -0.17 -14.87 1.97
CA ILE A 277 0.60 -14.47 3.15
C ILE A 277 0.96 -13.00 3.01
N SER A 278 0.41 -12.17 3.90
CA SER A 278 0.75 -10.75 4.01
C SER A 278 1.56 -10.55 5.28
N THR A 279 2.80 -10.06 5.17
CA THR A 279 3.68 -9.93 6.33
C THR A 279 4.75 -8.88 6.11
N PRO A 280 5.13 -8.12 7.15
CA PRO A 280 6.43 -7.46 7.19
C PRO A 280 7.57 -8.50 7.12
N PRO A 281 8.84 -8.10 6.93
CA PRO A 281 9.94 -9.04 6.77
C PRO A 281 10.09 -10.03 7.93
N LEU A 282 9.73 -11.31 7.72
CA LEU A 282 9.76 -12.38 8.75
C LEU A 282 11.14 -12.59 9.36
N VAL A 283 12.23 -12.24 8.66
CA VAL A 283 13.61 -12.31 9.18
C VAL A 283 13.83 -11.48 10.44
N LYS A 284 12.95 -10.51 10.72
CA LYS A 284 12.99 -9.73 11.96
C LYS A 284 12.41 -10.47 13.18
N GLY A 285 11.78 -11.63 12.96
CA GLY A 285 11.07 -12.36 14.00
C GLY A 285 9.86 -11.57 14.55
N PRO A 286 9.28 -11.98 15.69
CA PRO A 286 8.07 -11.35 16.26
C PRO A 286 8.36 -10.02 16.98
N ARG A 287 9.46 -9.34 16.65
CA ARG A 287 9.82 -8.06 17.25
C ARG A 287 8.96 -6.92 16.70
N GLY A 288 8.80 -5.85 17.49
CA GLY A 288 8.05 -4.67 17.07
C GLY A 288 6.57 -4.95 16.77
N GLY A 289 5.99 -6.00 17.35
CA GLY A 289 4.59 -6.36 17.12
C GLY A 289 4.31 -7.03 15.78
N LEU A 290 5.33 -7.56 15.09
CA LEU A 290 5.15 -8.24 13.82
C LEU A 290 4.24 -9.45 13.99
N ARG A 291 3.16 -9.48 13.21
CA ARG A 291 2.17 -10.55 13.13
C ARG A 291 1.84 -10.84 11.66
N PRO A 292 2.20 -12.02 11.12
CA PRO A 292 1.80 -12.41 9.77
C PRO A 292 0.28 -12.57 9.68
N THR A 293 -0.30 -12.17 8.54
CA THR A 293 -1.69 -12.43 8.19
C THR A 293 -1.75 -13.49 7.10
N ILE A 294 -2.57 -14.51 7.31
CA ILE A 294 -2.79 -15.61 6.38
C ILE A 294 -4.25 -15.59 5.95
N THR A 295 -4.50 -15.38 4.67
CA THR A 295 -5.85 -15.42 4.07
C THR A 295 -6.02 -16.71 3.28
N ALA A 296 -7.10 -17.46 3.54
CA ALA A 296 -7.45 -18.67 2.80
C ALA A 296 -8.97 -18.85 2.74
N GLY A 297 -9.51 -18.89 1.53
CA GLY A 297 -10.95 -18.87 1.32
C GLY A 297 -11.57 -17.66 2.03
N ARG A 298 -12.54 -17.92 2.91
CA ARG A 298 -13.22 -16.88 3.70
C ARG A 298 -12.51 -16.48 5.00
N TRP A 299 -11.38 -17.09 5.32
CA TRP A 299 -10.72 -16.92 6.61
C TRP A 299 -9.49 -16.04 6.53
N SER A 300 -9.34 -15.15 7.50
CA SER A 300 -8.13 -14.36 7.73
C SER A 300 -7.60 -14.62 9.13
N LEU A 301 -6.38 -15.12 9.23
CA LEU A 301 -5.69 -15.48 10.47
C LEU A 301 -4.50 -14.56 10.69
N VAL A 302 -4.53 -13.75 11.76
CA VAL A 302 -3.40 -12.92 12.21
C VAL A 302 -2.67 -13.67 13.32
N LEU A 303 -1.43 -14.07 13.08
CA LEU A 303 -0.66 -14.90 14.02
C LEU A 303 0.14 -14.06 15.02
N ALA A 304 0.05 -14.43 16.29
CA ALA A 304 0.96 -13.95 17.33
C ALA A 304 1.84 -15.08 17.83
N SER A 305 3.16 -14.97 17.62
CA SER A 305 4.13 -15.94 18.15
C SER A 305 4.12 -15.95 19.69
N GLN A 306 4.40 -17.11 20.30
CA GLN A 306 4.66 -17.18 21.74
C GLN A 306 5.92 -16.39 22.14
N GLU A 307 6.82 -16.14 21.20
CA GLU A 307 8.03 -15.32 21.40
C GLU A 307 7.78 -13.81 21.22
N THR A 308 6.53 -13.39 20.89
CA THR A 308 6.20 -11.97 20.80
C THR A 308 6.35 -11.32 22.17
N PRO A 309 7.18 -10.26 22.28
CA PRO A 309 7.34 -9.54 23.54
C PRO A 309 5.98 -8.99 24.05
N PRO A 310 5.82 -8.82 25.37
CA PRO A 310 4.64 -8.18 25.94
C PRO A 310 4.70 -6.66 25.65
N LEU A 311 4.06 -6.24 24.55
CA LEU A 311 4.04 -4.84 24.09
C LEU A 311 2.75 -4.12 24.47
N GLU A 312 1.77 -4.83 25.02
CA GLU A 312 0.44 -4.30 25.36
C GLU A 312 0.46 -3.22 26.44
N ASP A 313 1.48 -3.26 27.31
CA ASP A 313 1.67 -2.29 28.41
C ASP A 313 2.56 -1.11 28.03
N VAL A 314 3.13 -1.13 26.80
CA VAL A 314 3.88 0.01 26.29
C VAL A 314 2.94 1.17 26.08
N THR A 315 3.23 2.30 26.71
CA THR A 315 2.46 3.53 26.59
C THR A 315 3.33 4.67 26.06
N TYR A 316 2.69 5.57 25.33
CA TYR A 316 3.27 6.82 24.89
C TYR A 316 2.34 7.97 25.26
N THR A 317 2.86 8.98 25.94
CA THR A 317 2.09 10.19 26.25
C THR A 317 2.37 11.26 25.21
N MET A 318 1.37 11.58 24.43
CA MET A 318 1.39 12.70 23.49
C MET A 318 0.63 13.87 24.11
N VAL A 319 1.21 15.08 24.09
CA VAL A 319 0.51 16.28 24.54
C VAL A 319 -0.08 16.98 23.33
N VAL A 320 -1.40 16.92 23.19
CA VAL A 320 -2.14 17.54 22.10
C VAL A 320 -3.00 18.65 22.67
N ASP A 321 -2.88 19.87 22.17
CA ASP A 321 -3.60 21.06 22.65
C ASP A 321 -3.39 21.32 24.14
N GLY A 322 -2.18 21.02 24.67
CA GLY A 322 -1.88 21.12 26.09
C GLY A 322 -2.49 20.01 26.96
N VAL A 323 -3.19 19.05 26.37
CA VAL A 323 -3.83 17.93 27.07
C VAL A 323 -3.01 16.66 26.85
N PRO A 324 -2.50 16.03 27.94
CA PRO A 324 -1.84 14.73 27.82
C PRO A 324 -2.82 13.64 27.39
N ARG A 325 -2.45 12.88 26.36
CA ARG A 325 -3.16 11.69 25.88
C ARG A 325 -2.23 10.50 25.98
N VAL A 326 -2.66 9.47 26.69
CA VAL A 326 -1.89 8.22 26.83
C VAL A 326 -2.35 7.26 25.75
N LEU A 327 -1.44 6.95 24.83
CA LEU A 327 -1.68 6.05 23.72
C LEU A 327 -0.97 4.71 23.98
N LYS A 328 -1.49 3.64 23.43
CA LYS A 328 -0.87 2.30 23.40
C LYS A 328 -0.43 2.01 21.96
N PRO A 329 0.83 2.31 21.58
CA PRO A 329 1.30 2.16 20.20
C PRO A 329 1.10 0.76 19.64
N PHE A 330 1.28 -0.24 20.49
CA PHE A 330 1.07 -1.64 20.12
C PHE A 330 -0.26 -2.12 20.72
N GLY A 331 -1.17 -2.61 19.91
CA GLY A 331 -2.40 -3.22 20.37
C GLY A 331 -2.19 -4.57 21.07
N ARG A 332 -3.23 -5.38 21.19
CA ARG A 332 -3.13 -6.73 21.74
C ARG A 332 -2.23 -7.60 20.87
N MET A 333 -1.33 -8.34 21.53
CA MET A 333 -0.40 -9.28 20.87
C MET A 333 -0.96 -10.70 20.93
N GLU A 334 -2.14 -10.91 20.36
CA GLU A 334 -2.86 -12.19 20.36
C GLU A 334 -3.04 -12.71 18.93
N THR A 335 -3.29 -13.99 18.80
CA THR A 335 -3.73 -14.59 17.54
C THR A 335 -5.20 -14.27 17.34
N GLU A 336 -5.56 -13.88 16.14
CA GLU A 336 -6.91 -13.48 15.78
C GLU A 336 -7.37 -14.24 14.52
N LEU A 337 -8.64 -14.63 14.47
CA LEU A 337 -9.26 -15.26 13.32
C LEU A 337 -10.54 -14.53 12.94
N TYR A 338 -10.70 -14.25 11.65
CA TYR A 338 -11.85 -13.53 11.11
C TYR A 338 -12.49 -14.29 9.96
N ASP A 339 -13.80 -14.17 9.86
CA ASP A 339 -14.64 -14.72 8.79
C ASP A 339 -15.00 -13.59 7.82
N LEU A 340 -14.22 -13.41 6.76
CA LEU A 340 -14.33 -12.30 5.82
C LEU A 340 -15.68 -12.25 5.07
N GLU A 341 -16.40 -13.37 4.94
CA GLU A 341 -17.73 -13.36 4.34
C GLU A 341 -18.78 -12.71 5.26
N ARG A 342 -18.65 -12.90 6.59
CA ARG A 342 -19.58 -12.40 7.59
C ARG A 342 -19.13 -11.12 8.25
N ASP A 343 -17.84 -10.88 8.25
CA ASP A 343 -17.16 -9.78 8.90
C ASP A 343 -15.99 -9.28 8.03
N PRO A 344 -16.29 -8.66 6.88
CA PRO A 344 -15.26 -8.17 5.94
C PRO A 344 -14.38 -7.07 6.54
N ARG A 345 -14.84 -6.44 7.64
CA ARG A 345 -14.06 -5.41 8.35
C ARG A 345 -13.22 -5.96 9.50
N GLN A 346 -13.24 -7.28 9.72
CA GLN A 346 -12.43 -7.92 10.76
C GLN A 346 -12.60 -7.31 12.16
N GLU A 347 -13.83 -6.99 12.55
CA GLU A 347 -14.18 -6.41 13.85
C GLU A 347 -14.42 -7.45 14.95
N ARG A 348 -14.65 -8.72 14.57
CA ARG A 348 -15.04 -9.81 15.48
C ARG A 348 -14.10 -11.00 15.40
N ASN A 349 -13.17 -11.06 16.34
CA ASN A 349 -12.33 -12.24 16.48
C ASN A 349 -13.17 -13.48 16.85
N VAL A 350 -13.16 -14.49 15.98
CA VAL A 350 -13.92 -15.75 16.13
C VAL A 350 -13.04 -16.96 16.47
N LEU A 351 -11.79 -16.73 16.87
CA LEU A 351 -10.78 -17.77 17.13
C LEU A 351 -11.29 -18.82 18.12
N GLU A 352 -11.83 -18.40 19.27
CA GLU A 352 -12.26 -19.33 20.33
C GLU A 352 -13.25 -20.40 19.84
N LYS A 353 -14.10 -20.05 18.86
CA LYS A 353 -15.11 -20.95 18.29
C LYS A 353 -14.59 -21.77 17.11
N ASN A 354 -13.43 -21.43 16.57
CA ASN A 354 -12.90 -21.97 15.31
C ASN A 354 -11.39 -22.30 15.40
N VAL A 355 -10.95 -22.77 16.56
CA VAL A 355 -9.52 -23.09 16.82
C VAL A 355 -8.97 -24.11 15.84
N ASP A 356 -9.78 -25.08 15.39
CA ASP A 356 -9.33 -26.10 14.45
C ASP A 356 -9.05 -25.51 13.07
N VAL A 357 -9.86 -24.54 12.61
CA VAL A 357 -9.61 -23.78 11.38
C VAL A 357 -8.28 -23.01 11.50
N ALA A 358 -8.08 -22.31 12.62
CA ALA A 358 -6.85 -21.56 12.84
C ALA A 358 -5.61 -22.45 12.86
N ARG A 359 -5.69 -23.65 13.46
CA ARG A 359 -4.61 -24.65 13.44
C ARG A 359 -4.33 -25.20 12.05
N GLU A 360 -5.36 -25.37 11.23
CA GLU A 360 -5.20 -25.79 9.84
C GLU A 360 -4.47 -24.72 9.02
N LEU A 361 -4.89 -23.46 9.12
CA LEU A 361 -4.25 -22.35 8.45
C LEU A 361 -2.81 -22.13 8.92
N HIS A 362 -2.55 -22.27 10.21
CA HIS A 362 -1.20 -22.20 10.76
C HIS A 362 -0.29 -23.31 10.20
N ARG A 363 -0.78 -24.54 10.11
CA ARG A 363 -0.03 -25.64 9.49
C ARG A 363 0.25 -25.37 8.01
N ALA A 364 -0.74 -24.88 7.28
CA ALA A 364 -0.60 -24.51 5.87
C ALA A 364 0.44 -23.40 5.68
N PHE A 365 0.42 -22.37 6.55
CA PHE A 365 1.43 -21.32 6.57
C PHE A 365 2.85 -21.84 6.71
N ILE A 366 3.11 -22.71 7.71
CA ILE A 366 4.43 -23.28 7.94
C ILE A 366 4.87 -24.16 6.76
N GLN A 367 3.95 -24.94 6.19
CA GLN A 367 4.23 -25.74 4.99
C GLN A 367 4.60 -24.86 3.79
N GLU A 368 3.89 -23.76 3.59
CA GLU A 368 4.16 -22.83 2.51
C GLU A 368 5.51 -22.14 2.66
N LEU A 369 5.87 -21.68 3.85
CA LEU A 369 7.19 -21.12 4.11
C LEU A 369 8.32 -22.12 3.77
N ARG A 370 8.16 -23.39 4.13
CA ARG A 370 9.13 -24.45 3.79
C ARG A 370 9.17 -24.71 2.29
N ARG A 371 8.01 -24.74 1.62
CA ARG A 371 7.91 -24.87 0.16
C ARG A 371 8.65 -23.76 -0.57
N LEU A 372 8.58 -22.53 -0.03
CA LEU A 372 9.28 -21.35 -0.55
C LEU A 372 10.77 -21.32 -0.22
N GLY A 373 11.28 -22.32 0.50
CA GLY A 373 12.71 -22.41 0.88
C GLY A 373 13.09 -21.43 2.01
N THR A 374 12.13 -20.99 2.83
CA THR A 374 12.40 -20.11 3.98
C THR A 374 13.32 -20.83 4.98
N PRO A 375 14.41 -20.21 5.44
CA PRO A 375 15.31 -20.80 6.43
C PRO A 375 14.58 -21.16 7.74
N GLU A 376 14.94 -22.30 8.35
CA GLU A 376 14.27 -22.80 9.57
C GLU A 376 14.43 -21.88 10.78
N ASP A 377 15.49 -21.09 10.85
CA ASP A 377 15.67 -20.06 11.89
C ASP A 377 14.68 -18.91 11.77
N VAL A 378 14.25 -18.58 10.54
CA VAL A 378 13.18 -17.60 10.26
C VAL A 378 11.80 -18.19 10.57
N ILE A 379 11.59 -19.50 10.32
CA ILE A 379 10.33 -20.20 10.60
C ILE A 379 10.14 -20.46 12.10
N ARG A 380 11.20 -20.77 12.82
CA ARG A 380 11.17 -21.22 14.22
C ARG A 380 10.28 -20.39 15.15
N PRO A 381 10.32 -19.04 15.15
CA PRO A 381 9.47 -18.25 16.03
C PRO A 381 7.98 -18.45 15.80
N TRP A 382 7.60 -18.93 14.61
CA TRP A 382 6.22 -19.10 14.18
C TRP A 382 5.67 -20.52 14.37
N LEU A 383 6.51 -21.48 14.81
CA LEU A 383 6.06 -22.84 15.07
C LEU A 383 5.10 -22.95 16.25
N ARG A 384 5.15 -21.99 17.16
CA ARG A 384 4.25 -21.92 18.32
C ARG A 384 3.63 -20.53 18.39
N CYS A 385 2.32 -20.49 18.24
CA CYS A 385 1.54 -19.25 18.30
C CYS A 385 0.64 -19.25 19.54
N LYS A 386 0.33 -18.04 20.04
CA LYS A 386 -0.56 -17.86 21.19
C LYS A 386 -1.95 -18.39 20.82
N SER A 387 -2.58 -19.11 21.73
CA SER A 387 -3.95 -19.63 21.58
C SER A 387 -4.16 -20.71 20.49
N LEU A 388 -3.07 -21.30 19.94
CA LEU A 388 -3.13 -22.40 18.96
C LEU A 388 -2.59 -23.74 19.46
#